data_f16b02ff59fbb0e5f51377ef90127729
#
_entry.id   f16b02ff59fbb0e5f51377ef90127729
#
_cell.length_a   1.000
_cell.length_b   1.000
_cell.length_c   1.000
_cell.angle_alpha   90.00
_cell.angle_beta   90.00
_cell.angle_gamma   90.00
#
_symmetry.space_group_name_H-M   'P 1'
#
loop_
_entity.id
_entity.type
_entity.pdbx_description
1 polymer ?
#
loop_
_entity_poly.entity_id
_entity_poly.type
_entity_poly.pdbx_seq_one_letter_code
_entity_poly.pdbx_strand_id
1 'polypeptide(L)'
;NNKLQEGETEQLYDEEAHQFLADRYITGECPYCHYEGAYGDQCESCGRDLSPTELINPKSTISGSTPVLRKTKNWYLPLNDYQAWLKEWILEGHKEWRANVYGQCKSWLDLDLQPRAMTRDLDWGIPVPVEGAEGKVLYVWFDAPIGYISNTKELYPNDWKKWWQDSETRLVHFIGKDNIVFHCIIFPSMLKAHGDYILPENVPANEFLNLEDNKISTSRNWAIWLHEYLQELPNKQDVLRYVLTANAPETKDNNFTWKDYQERNNNELVAVYGNFVNRALQLTKKYFNGVVPACGELLDIDKEVFNELKGVKEKVETLLNNYKFRDAQREVMNIARIGNKYMTDCEPWKLWKTEPQRVETILYVCLQLVANLAIAFEPFLPFSSKKLRQLIHIENADWSKLGATDLLTQGHQLAEPELLFEKIEDETIAFQLEKLDNIKKANEQANYKAKPIKPVVSYEDFEKLDIRVGKVLTCEKVKKANKLLKFTLDDGSGKERKALKSTEFK
;
A
#
# COMPACT_ATOMS: atom_id res chain seq x y z
N ASN A 1 -1.42 -33.02 22.85
CA ASN A 1 -0.75 -33.55 21.65
C ASN A 1 0.78 -33.30 21.64
N ASN A 2 1.38 -32.78 22.74
CA ASN A 2 2.82 -32.51 22.88
C ASN A 2 3.45 -31.73 21.70
N LYS A 3 2.73 -30.73 21.17
CA LYS A 3 3.21 -29.88 20.07
C LYS A 3 3.86 -28.60 20.54
N LEU A 4 3.71 -28.24 21.79
CA LEU A 4 4.38 -27.12 22.45
C LEU A 4 5.36 -27.65 23.48
N GLN A 5 6.49 -26.96 23.64
CA GLN A 5 7.52 -27.26 24.64
C GLN A 5 7.48 -26.25 25.77
N GLU A 6 7.64 -26.66 27.00
CA GLU A 6 7.80 -25.77 28.15
C GLU A 6 9.26 -25.28 28.22
N GLY A 7 9.45 -24.01 28.52
CA GLY A 7 10.77 -23.44 28.70
C GLY A 7 10.77 -22.24 29.65
N GLU A 8 11.87 -22.07 30.36
CA GLU A 8 12.11 -20.85 31.16
C GLU A 8 12.98 -19.89 30.39
N THR A 9 12.61 -18.60 30.45
CA THR A 9 13.40 -17.50 29.91
C THR A 9 13.43 -16.35 30.89
N GLU A 10 14.45 -15.49 30.74
CA GLU A 10 14.50 -14.22 31.45
C GLU A 10 13.81 -13.16 30.59
N GLN A 11 12.85 -12.44 31.16
CA GLN A 11 12.13 -11.35 30.54
C GLN A 11 12.19 -10.09 31.40
N LEU A 12 11.99 -8.95 30.78
CA LEU A 12 11.99 -7.68 31.47
C LEU A 12 10.69 -7.52 32.27
N TYR A 13 10.82 -7.13 33.53
CA TYR A 13 9.75 -6.97 34.50
C TYR A 13 9.77 -5.54 35.05
N ASP A 14 8.61 -4.92 35.10
CA ASP A 14 8.39 -3.62 35.70
C ASP A 14 8.03 -3.80 37.18
N GLU A 15 8.91 -3.37 38.09
CA GLU A 15 8.70 -3.50 39.51
C GLU A 15 7.65 -2.52 40.06
N GLU A 16 7.43 -1.38 39.40
CA GLU A 16 6.43 -0.40 39.79
C GLU A 16 5.03 -0.80 39.33
N ALA A 17 4.91 -1.32 38.10
CA ALA A 17 3.66 -1.80 37.54
C ALA A 17 3.35 -3.25 37.91
N HIS A 18 4.29 -3.97 38.55
CA HIS A 18 4.19 -5.38 39.00
C HIS A 18 3.84 -6.36 37.86
N GLN A 19 4.38 -6.12 36.64
CA GLN A 19 4.10 -6.99 35.49
C GLN A 19 5.31 -7.18 34.58
N PHE A 20 5.31 -8.30 33.81
CA PHE A 20 6.26 -8.50 32.73
C PHE A 20 5.97 -7.56 31.55
N LEU A 21 7.03 -7.11 30.92
CA LEU A 21 6.94 -6.21 29.76
C LEU A 21 7.14 -7.00 28.48
N ALA A 22 6.05 -7.16 27.73
CA ALA A 22 6.08 -7.82 26.42
C ALA A 22 6.07 -6.77 25.30
N ASP A 23 6.82 -7.01 24.26
CA ASP A 23 6.72 -6.35 22.97
C ASP A 23 6.66 -4.80 23.07
N ARG A 24 5.48 -4.21 22.96
CA ARG A 24 5.26 -2.74 22.91
C ARG A 24 5.11 -2.08 24.29
N TYR A 25 5.13 -2.86 25.36
CA TYR A 25 5.19 -2.32 26.73
C TYR A 25 6.59 -1.86 27.12
N ILE A 26 7.57 -1.98 26.20
CA ILE A 26 8.94 -1.54 26.42
C ILE A 26 9.45 -0.76 25.23
N THR A 27 10.18 0.32 25.50
CA THR A 27 10.89 1.12 24.52
C THR A 27 12.34 1.28 24.92
N GLY A 28 13.18 1.56 23.93
CA GLY A 28 14.59 1.84 24.13
C GLY A 28 15.28 2.25 22.85
N GLU A 29 16.60 2.37 22.88
CA GLU A 29 17.39 2.67 21.72
C GLU A 29 17.66 1.38 20.91
N CYS A 30 17.44 1.42 19.60
CA CYS A 30 17.71 0.31 18.71
C CYS A 30 19.22 0.05 18.61
N PRO A 31 19.71 -1.18 18.84
CA PRO A 31 21.14 -1.49 18.76
C PRO A 31 21.73 -1.38 17.34
N TYR A 32 20.88 -1.32 16.31
CA TYR A 32 21.30 -1.31 14.90
C TYR A 32 21.30 0.08 14.25
N CYS A 33 20.31 0.90 14.55
CA CYS A 33 20.17 2.22 13.91
C CYS A 33 20.14 3.40 14.90
N HIS A 34 20.28 3.12 16.21
CA HIS A 34 20.31 4.10 17.30
C HIS A 34 19.05 4.97 17.40
N TYR A 35 17.92 4.48 16.89
CA TYR A 35 16.64 5.15 17.08
C TYR A 35 16.15 4.98 18.51
N GLU A 36 15.94 6.07 19.24
CA GLU A 36 15.62 6.09 20.68
C GLU A 36 14.17 5.66 21.02
N GLY A 37 13.32 5.42 20.03
CA GLY A 37 11.91 5.04 20.18
C GLY A 37 11.60 3.63 19.70
N ALA A 38 12.60 2.73 19.66
CA ALA A 38 12.37 1.35 19.24
C ALA A 38 11.57 0.57 20.29
N TYR A 39 10.61 -0.25 19.82
CA TYR A 39 9.87 -1.17 20.67
C TYR A 39 10.59 -2.52 20.82
N GLY A 40 10.18 -3.30 21.83
CA GLY A 40 10.81 -4.58 22.14
C GLY A 40 10.56 -5.68 21.11
N ASP A 41 9.62 -5.50 20.18
CA ASP A 41 9.32 -6.44 19.09
C ASP A 41 9.95 -6.01 17.76
N GLN A 42 10.00 -4.71 17.49
CA GLN A 42 10.49 -4.19 16.21
C GLN A 42 10.92 -2.73 16.32
N CYS A 43 11.96 -2.37 15.58
CA CYS A 43 12.34 -0.97 15.40
C CYS A 43 11.49 -0.32 14.31
N GLU A 44 10.71 0.72 14.65
CA GLU A 44 9.88 1.44 13.70
C GLU A 44 10.69 2.25 12.65
N SER A 45 11.97 2.53 12.94
CA SER A 45 12.85 3.29 12.03
C SER A 45 13.49 2.40 10.97
N CYS A 46 14.17 1.31 11.37
CA CYS A 46 14.88 0.43 10.44
C CYS A 46 14.12 -0.85 10.08
N GLY A 47 12.96 -1.12 10.73
CA GLY A 47 12.10 -2.26 10.46
C GLY A 47 12.65 -3.62 10.89
N ARG A 48 13.75 -3.66 11.66
CA ARG A 48 14.33 -4.91 12.17
C ARG A 48 13.53 -5.43 13.36
N ASP A 49 13.35 -6.75 13.40
CA ASP A 49 12.84 -7.42 14.59
C ASP A 49 13.86 -7.32 15.72
N LEU A 50 13.36 -7.14 16.93
CA LEU A 50 14.15 -6.98 18.15
C LEU A 50 13.62 -7.94 19.22
N SER A 51 14.51 -8.35 20.12
CA SER A 51 14.11 -8.86 21.42
C SER A 51 14.07 -7.72 22.43
N PRO A 52 13.11 -7.68 23.37
CA PRO A 52 13.09 -6.69 24.43
C PRO A 52 14.42 -6.51 25.17
N THR A 53 15.17 -7.61 25.31
CA THR A 53 16.47 -7.65 25.99
C THR A 53 17.64 -7.08 25.17
N GLU A 54 17.45 -6.86 23.88
CA GLU A 54 18.47 -6.27 22.99
C GLU A 54 18.44 -4.74 23.00
N LEU A 55 17.35 -4.12 23.48
CA LEU A 55 17.22 -2.68 23.54
C LEU A 55 18.28 -2.06 24.45
N ILE A 56 18.90 -0.98 23.97
CA ILE A 56 19.82 -0.17 24.79
C ILE A 56 18.97 0.78 25.65
N ASN A 57 19.27 0.85 26.94
CA ASN A 57 18.54 1.67 27.92
C ASN A 57 17.02 1.44 27.90
N PRO A 58 16.54 0.20 28.08
CA PRO A 58 15.13 -0.12 28.03
C PRO A 58 14.33 0.60 29.12
N LYS A 59 13.12 1.03 28.78
CA LYS A 59 12.17 1.68 29.70
C LYS A 59 10.78 1.11 29.54
N SER A 60 10.08 0.93 30.64
CA SER A 60 8.66 0.60 30.64
C SER A 60 7.84 1.74 30.03
N THR A 61 6.93 1.43 29.11
CA THR A 61 5.95 2.41 28.59
C THR A 61 4.82 2.65 29.58
N ILE A 62 4.70 1.83 30.62
CA ILE A 62 3.63 1.88 31.62
C ILE A 62 4.02 2.83 32.74
N SER A 63 5.15 2.59 33.41
CA SER A 63 5.60 3.39 34.55
C SER A 63 6.72 4.40 34.21
N GLY A 64 7.43 4.18 33.10
CA GLY A 64 8.65 4.93 32.75
C GLY A 64 9.89 4.44 33.48
N SER A 65 9.78 3.43 34.37
CA SER A 65 10.88 2.86 35.14
C SER A 65 11.85 2.06 34.26
N THR A 66 13.05 1.82 34.76
CA THR A 66 13.99 0.86 34.15
C THR A 66 13.65 -0.52 34.61
N PRO A 67 13.27 -1.45 33.69
CA PRO A 67 12.85 -2.79 34.08
C PRO A 67 14.03 -3.66 34.51
N VAL A 68 13.72 -4.73 35.26
CA VAL A 68 14.68 -5.75 35.71
C VAL A 68 14.41 -7.08 35.03
N LEU A 69 15.43 -7.94 34.90
CA LEU A 69 15.26 -9.27 34.37
C LEU A 69 14.67 -10.21 35.45
N ARG A 70 13.62 -10.94 35.12
CA ARG A 70 13.02 -12.01 35.93
C ARG A 70 12.77 -13.23 35.08
N LYS A 71 12.92 -14.42 35.70
CA LYS A 71 12.60 -15.71 35.10
C LYS A 71 11.10 -15.89 34.99
N THR A 72 10.65 -16.36 33.84
CA THR A 72 9.27 -16.77 33.59
C THR A 72 9.23 -18.02 32.73
N LYS A 73 8.22 -18.87 32.97
CA LYS A 73 7.96 -20.09 32.21
C LYS A 73 6.97 -19.78 31.10
N ASN A 74 7.28 -20.23 29.88
CA ASN A 74 6.40 -20.07 28.74
C ASN A 74 6.30 -21.36 27.93
N TRP A 75 5.30 -21.45 27.03
CA TRP A 75 5.12 -22.51 26.06
C TRP A 75 5.58 -22.07 24.68
N TYR A 76 6.40 -22.91 24.05
CA TYR A 76 7.08 -22.60 22.79
C TYR A 76 6.62 -23.53 21.68
N LEU A 77 6.33 -22.97 20.50
CA LEU A 77 6.27 -23.74 19.26
C LEU A 77 7.71 -24.04 18.80
N PRO A 78 8.12 -25.30 18.71
CA PRO A 78 9.48 -25.69 18.31
C PRO A 78 9.65 -25.52 16.78
N LEU A 79 9.84 -24.28 16.29
CA LEU A 79 9.99 -24.01 14.87
C LEU A 79 11.19 -24.73 14.24
N ASN A 80 12.24 -24.98 15.01
CA ASN A 80 13.40 -25.78 14.60
C ASN A 80 13.01 -27.18 14.11
N ASP A 81 11.98 -27.80 14.69
CA ASP A 81 11.51 -29.14 14.27
C ASP A 81 10.85 -29.11 12.90
N TYR A 82 10.37 -27.94 12.45
CA TYR A 82 9.73 -27.73 11.15
C TYR A 82 10.71 -27.21 10.09
N GLN A 83 11.95 -26.84 10.44
CA GLN A 83 12.88 -26.18 9.53
C GLN A 83 13.19 -26.99 8.26
N ALA A 84 13.44 -28.27 8.39
CA ALA A 84 13.74 -29.14 7.23
C ALA A 84 12.55 -29.21 6.27
N TRP A 85 11.34 -29.39 6.82
CA TRP A 85 10.12 -29.39 6.02
C TRP A 85 9.83 -28.03 5.39
N LEU A 86 10.04 -26.92 6.10
CA LEU A 86 9.86 -25.57 5.55
C LEU A 86 10.85 -25.29 4.40
N LYS A 87 12.10 -25.74 4.53
CA LYS A 87 13.10 -25.62 3.42
C LYS A 87 12.62 -26.35 2.18
N GLU A 88 12.17 -27.59 2.31
CA GLU A 88 11.64 -28.36 1.21
C GLU A 88 10.37 -27.72 0.62
N TRP A 89 9.41 -27.40 1.46
CA TRP A 89 8.13 -26.83 1.03
C TRP A 89 8.28 -25.47 0.35
N ILE A 90 9.05 -24.54 0.94
CA ILE A 90 9.20 -23.19 0.40
C ILE A 90 10.28 -23.13 -0.69
N LEU A 91 11.53 -23.56 -0.37
CA LEU A 91 12.67 -23.30 -1.24
C LEU A 91 12.69 -24.21 -2.47
N GLU A 92 12.12 -25.40 -2.39
CA GLU A 92 12.00 -26.31 -3.54
C GLU A 92 10.60 -26.30 -4.15
N GLY A 93 9.55 -26.15 -3.32
CA GLY A 93 8.15 -26.24 -3.76
C GLY A 93 7.54 -24.95 -4.27
N HIS A 94 8.07 -23.76 -3.87
CA HIS A 94 7.44 -22.46 -4.16
C HIS A 94 8.43 -21.42 -4.72
N LYS A 95 9.22 -21.82 -5.71
CA LYS A 95 10.17 -20.92 -6.41
C LYS A 95 9.47 -19.82 -7.23
N GLU A 96 8.18 -20.00 -7.52
CA GLU A 96 7.31 -19.05 -8.23
C GLU A 96 6.82 -17.89 -7.34
N TRP A 97 6.95 -17.99 -6.02
CA TRP A 97 6.55 -16.91 -5.14
C TRP A 97 7.32 -15.62 -5.45
N ARG A 98 6.74 -14.48 -5.11
CA ARG A 98 7.41 -13.19 -5.34
C ARG A 98 8.81 -13.17 -4.72
N ALA A 99 9.75 -12.52 -5.41
CA ALA A 99 11.16 -12.51 -5.02
C ALA A 99 11.41 -11.99 -3.59
N ASN A 100 10.62 -11.00 -3.13
CA ASN A 100 10.70 -10.49 -1.76
C ASN A 100 10.26 -11.55 -0.74
N VAL A 101 9.18 -12.26 -1.01
CA VAL A 101 8.66 -13.34 -0.14
C VAL A 101 9.65 -14.49 -0.07
N TYR A 102 10.05 -15.01 -1.23
CA TYR A 102 11.02 -16.10 -1.32
C TYR A 102 12.35 -15.74 -0.65
N GLY A 103 12.87 -14.55 -0.94
CA GLY A 103 14.14 -14.07 -0.41
C GLY A 103 14.11 -13.91 1.12
N GLN A 104 13.03 -13.38 1.68
CA GLN A 104 12.90 -13.24 3.13
C GLN A 104 12.75 -14.60 3.81
N CYS A 105 11.94 -15.52 3.26
CA CYS A 105 11.84 -16.88 3.77
C CYS A 105 13.18 -17.60 3.74
N LYS A 106 13.92 -17.49 2.60
CA LYS A 106 15.24 -18.08 2.48
C LYS A 106 16.20 -17.52 3.53
N SER A 107 16.24 -16.21 3.72
CA SER A 107 17.09 -15.57 4.74
C SER A 107 16.83 -16.11 6.16
N TRP A 108 15.56 -16.33 6.50
CA TRP A 108 15.18 -16.91 7.80
C TRP A 108 15.55 -18.39 7.91
N LEU A 109 15.33 -19.16 6.84
CA LEU A 109 15.60 -20.60 6.81
C LEU A 109 17.09 -20.94 6.69
N ASP A 110 17.92 -20.01 6.21
CA ASP A 110 19.39 -20.17 6.20
C ASP A 110 19.98 -20.02 7.62
N LEU A 111 19.26 -19.36 8.52
CA LEU A 111 19.56 -19.34 9.95
C LEU A 111 18.87 -20.51 10.64
N ASP A 112 19.37 -20.91 11.82
CA ASP A 112 18.71 -21.93 12.62
C ASP A 112 17.47 -21.34 13.31
N LEU A 113 16.29 -21.81 12.92
CA LEU A 113 15.04 -21.39 13.54
C LEU A 113 15.04 -21.76 15.03
N GLN A 114 14.61 -20.82 15.85
CA GLN A 114 14.52 -20.99 17.29
C GLN A 114 13.08 -21.27 17.73
N PRO A 115 12.84 -22.01 18.83
CA PRO A 115 11.52 -22.14 19.42
C PRO A 115 10.92 -20.76 19.71
N ARG A 116 9.65 -20.56 19.37
CA ARG A 116 8.96 -19.27 19.55
C ARG A 116 7.93 -19.36 20.65
N ALA A 117 8.00 -18.43 21.63
CA ALA A 117 7.04 -18.37 22.73
C ALA A 117 5.63 -18.03 22.23
N MET A 118 4.66 -18.88 22.58
CA MET A 118 3.25 -18.79 22.21
C MET A 118 2.37 -18.27 23.36
N THR A 119 2.99 -17.95 24.49
CA THR A 119 2.31 -17.41 25.67
C THR A 119 2.98 -16.13 26.14
N ARG A 120 2.24 -15.32 26.89
CA ARG A 120 2.71 -14.06 27.48
C ARG A 120 2.20 -13.92 28.91
N ASP A 121 2.98 -13.24 29.73
CA ASP A 121 2.61 -12.84 31.09
C ASP A 121 1.88 -11.48 31.00
N LEU A 122 0.57 -11.52 30.77
CA LEU A 122 -0.30 -10.36 30.65
C LEU A 122 -1.64 -10.62 31.33
N ASP A 123 -2.25 -9.58 31.87
CA ASP A 123 -3.56 -9.67 32.53
C ASP A 123 -4.74 -9.73 31.56
N TRP A 124 -4.53 -9.31 30.31
CA TRP A 124 -5.56 -9.29 29.28
C TRP A 124 -5.19 -10.16 28.08
N GLY A 125 -6.09 -11.01 27.69
CA GLY A 125 -5.94 -11.92 26.56
C GLY A 125 -6.73 -13.22 26.76
N ILE A 126 -6.51 -14.19 25.86
CA ILE A 126 -7.11 -15.54 25.97
C ILE A 126 -6.28 -16.35 26.97
N PRO A 127 -6.86 -16.79 28.10
CA PRO A 127 -6.13 -17.60 29.06
C PRO A 127 -5.58 -18.90 28.44
N VAL A 128 -4.38 -19.27 28.82
CA VAL A 128 -3.73 -20.48 28.32
C VAL A 128 -4.43 -21.71 28.96
N PRO A 129 -5.05 -22.63 28.18
CA PRO A 129 -5.89 -23.71 28.70
C PRO A 129 -5.05 -24.95 29.07
N VAL A 130 -3.96 -24.78 29.82
CA VAL A 130 -3.12 -25.86 30.28
C VAL A 130 -2.78 -25.69 31.78
N GLU A 131 -2.59 -26.78 32.48
CA GLU A 131 -2.20 -26.79 33.91
C GLU A 131 -0.82 -26.13 34.12
N GLY A 132 -0.70 -25.27 35.14
CA GLY A 132 0.53 -24.55 35.46
C GLY A 132 0.74 -23.28 34.61
N ALA A 133 -0.30 -22.83 33.89
CA ALA A 133 -0.27 -21.60 33.07
C ALA A 133 -1.11 -20.47 33.70
N GLU A 134 -1.33 -20.48 35.01
CA GLU A 134 -2.07 -19.44 35.71
C GLU A 134 -1.37 -18.08 35.52
N GLY A 135 -2.15 -17.05 35.20
CA GLY A 135 -1.64 -15.69 34.94
C GLY A 135 -0.98 -15.51 33.55
N LYS A 136 -1.19 -16.47 32.64
CA LYS A 136 -0.68 -16.42 31.29
C LYS A 136 -1.80 -16.39 30.25
N VAL A 137 -1.55 -15.67 29.17
CA VAL A 137 -2.44 -15.58 28.01
C VAL A 137 -1.73 -16.06 26.75
N LEU A 138 -2.51 -16.44 25.73
CA LEU A 138 -1.96 -16.75 24.42
C LEU A 138 -1.37 -15.47 23.80
N TYR A 139 -0.25 -15.63 23.12
CA TYR A 139 0.35 -14.56 22.35
C TYR A 139 -0.58 -14.18 21.20
N VAL A 140 -0.90 -12.90 21.06
CA VAL A 140 -1.88 -12.41 20.09
C VAL A 140 -1.64 -12.89 18.65
N TRP A 141 -0.39 -12.97 18.22
CA TRP A 141 -0.05 -13.48 16.89
C TRP A 141 -0.11 -15.01 16.77
N PHE A 142 -0.29 -15.73 17.87
CA PHE A 142 -0.54 -17.15 17.84
C PHE A 142 -2.02 -17.47 17.66
N ASP A 143 -2.91 -16.71 18.28
CA ASP A 143 -4.36 -16.90 18.15
C ASP A 143 -5.00 -16.11 17.00
N ALA A 144 -4.43 -14.96 16.62
CA ALA A 144 -4.97 -14.09 15.55
C ALA A 144 -5.27 -14.81 14.22
N PRO A 145 -4.40 -15.72 13.69
CA PRO A 145 -4.69 -16.44 12.44
C PRO A 145 -5.91 -17.35 12.49
N ILE A 146 -6.33 -17.79 13.68
CA ILE A 146 -7.58 -18.52 13.86
C ILE A 146 -8.77 -17.70 13.37
N GLY A 147 -8.67 -16.37 13.38
CA GLY A 147 -9.67 -15.47 12.84
C GLY A 147 -10.04 -15.77 11.38
N TYR A 148 -9.09 -16.16 10.55
CA TYR A 148 -9.35 -16.58 9.17
C TYR A 148 -10.31 -17.77 9.10
N ILE A 149 -10.03 -18.79 9.93
CA ILE A 149 -10.85 -20.01 10.03
C ILE A 149 -12.20 -19.70 10.67
N SER A 150 -12.21 -18.90 11.75
CA SER A 150 -13.42 -18.52 12.49
C SER A 150 -14.40 -17.73 11.61
N ASN A 151 -13.92 -16.77 10.83
CA ASN A 151 -14.73 -16.00 9.89
C ASN A 151 -15.38 -16.91 8.82
N THR A 152 -14.60 -17.86 8.29
CA THR A 152 -15.15 -18.85 7.35
C THR A 152 -16.20 -19.73 8.02
N LYS A 153 -15.95 -20.17 9.26
CA LYS A 153 -16.90 -21.00 10.02
C LYS A 153 -18.18 -20.25 10.38
N GLU A 154 -18.09 -18.96 10.66
CA GLU A 154 -19.26 -18.11 10.93
C GLU A 154 -20.14 -17.99 9.68
N LEU A 155 -19.52 -17.75 8.51
CA LEU A 155 -20.23 -17.62 7.23
C LEU A 155 -20.79 -18.95 6.74
N TYR A 156 -20.03 -20.05 6.93
CA TYR A 156 -20.37 -21.39 6.44
C TYR A 156 -20.33 -22.43 7.60
N PRO A 157 -21.22 -22.37 8.58
CA PRO A 157 -21.13 -23.15 9.83
C PRO A 157 -21.10 -24.66 9.60
N ASN A 158 -21.73 -25.16 8.53
CA ASN A 158 -21.81 -26.59 8.19
C ASN A 158 -20.70 -27.05 7.24
N ASP A 159 -20.18 -26.13 6.41
CA ASP A 159 -19.29 -26.45 5.28
C ASP A 159 -17.89 -25.83 5.38
N TRP A 160 -17.55 -25.14 6.50
CA TRP A 160 -16.27 -24.43 6.67
C TRP A 160 -15.05 -25.31 6.44
N LYS A 161 -15.13 -26.61 6.76
CA LYS A 161 -14.03 -27.57 6.54
C LYS A 161 -13.66 -27.73 5.08
N LYS A 162 -14.65 -27.64 4.18
CA LYS A 162 -14.45 -27.66 2.73
C LYS A 162 -13.49 -26.55 2.27
N TRP A 163 -13.50 -25.40 2.95
CA TRP A 163 -12.64 -24.28 2.63
C TRP A 163 -11.24 -24.37 3.24
N TRP A 164 -11.06 -25.17 4.29
CA TRP A 164 -9.80 -25.19 5.05
C TRP A 164 -9.12 -26.56 5.11
N GLN A 165 -9.80 -27.61 4.72
CA GLN A 165 -9.31 -29.00 4.83
C GLN A 165 -9.41 -29.80 3.53
N ASP A 166 -10.01 -29.25 2.49
CA ASP A 166 -10.14 -29.89 1.18
C ASP A 166 -8.96 -29.50 0.28
N SER A 167 -8.28 -30.48 -0.29
CA SER A 167 -7.13 -30.30 -1.18
C SER A 167 -7.44 -29.56 -2.48
N GLU A 168 -8.73 -29.52 -2.89
CA GLU A 168 -9.17 -28.77 -4.08
C GLU A 168 -9.31 -27.26 -3.78
N THR A 169 -9.25 -26.85 -2.52
CA THR A 169 -9.32 -25.44 -2.12
C THR A 169 -7.93 -24.79 -2.19
N ARG A 170 -7.87 -23.63 -2.82
CA ARG A 170 -6.66 -22.80 -2.92
C ARG A 170 -6.67 -21.72 -1.82
N LEU A 171 -5.65 -21.73 -0.98
CA LEU A 171 -5.44 -20.69 0.04
C LEU A 171 -4.38 -19.68 -0.43
N VAL A 172 -4.75 -18.41 -0.51
CA VAL A 172 -3.85 -17.32 -0.91
C VAL A 172 -3.90 -16.22 0.13
N HIS A 173 -2.73 -15.78 0.61
CA HIS A 173 -2.62 -14.69 1.57
C HIS A 173 -2.10 -13.41 0.92
N PHE A 174 -2.95 -12.38 0.82
CA PHE A 174 -2.53 -11.02 0.44
C PHE A 174 -2.14 -10.25 1.70
N ILE A 175 -0.86 -9.91 1.82
CA ILE A 175 -0.29 -9.30 3.02
C ILE A 175 0.70 -8.17 2.71
N GLY A 176 1.14 -7.43 3.74
CA GLY A 176 2.32 -6.58 3.70
C GLY A 176 3.59 -7.38 4.02
N LYS A 177 4.74 -6.87 3.58
CA LYS A 177 6.06 -7.52 3.77
C LYS A 177 6.42 -7.80 5.23
N ASP A 178 5.91 -7.00 6.13
CA ASP A 178 6.08 -7.15 7.58
C ASP A 178 5.44 -8.42 8.15
N ASN A 179 4.52 -9.03 7.40
CA ASN A 179 3.82 -10.27 7.77
C ASN A 179 4.32 -11.53 7.04
N ILE A 180 5.37 -11.44 6.22
CA ILE A 180 5.86 -12.58 5.42
C ILE A 180 6.26 -13.75 6.33
N VAL A 181 7.11 -13.52 7.31
CA VAL A 181 7.58 -14.59 8.22
C VAL A 181 6.43 -15.28 8.92
N PHE A 182 5.45 -14.46 9.33
CA PHE A 182 4.30 -14.98 10.04
C PHE A 182 3.43 -15.89 9.15
N HIS A 183 3.14 -15.48 7.91
CA HIS A 183 2.26 -16.23 7.00
C HIS A 183 2.98 -17.32 6.19
N CYS A 184 4.30 -17.26 6.08
CA CYS A 184 5.06 -18.26 5.33
C CYS A 184 5.77 -19.30 6.22
N ILE A 185 6.09 -18.95 7.49
CA ILE A 185 6.85 -19.82 8.39
C ILE A 185 6.01 -20.23 9.60
N ILE A 186 5.53 -19.24 10.39
CA ILE A 186 4.90 -19.51 11.70
C ILE A 186 3.52 -20.15 11.51
N PHE A 187 2.62 -19.50 10.79
CA PHE A 187 1.26 -20.00 10.58
C PHE A 187 1.22 -21.35 9.84
N PRO A 188 1.99 -21.56 8.75
CA PRO A 188 2.09 -22.89 8.14
C PRO A 188 2.62 -23.97 9.09
N SER A 189 3.57 -23.64 9.98
CA SER A 189 4.04 -24.60 11.01
C SER A 189 2.93 -24.95 12.00
N MET A 190 2.07 -24.00 12.36
CA MET A 190 0.90 -24.27 13.21
C MET A 190 -0.11 -25.17 12.49
N LEU A 191 -0.42 -24.90 11.23
CA LEU A 191 -1.31 -25.71 10.40
C LEU A 191 -0.76 -27.14 10.23
N LYS A 192 0.55 -27.26 9.97
CA LYS A 192 1.27 -28.55 9.87
C LYS A 192 1.27 -29.30 11.19
N ALA A 193 1.44 -28.61 12.32
CA ALA A 193 1.37 -29.20 13.66
C ALA A 193 -0.01 -29.78 13.96
N HIS A 194 -1.08 -29.13 13.50
CA HIS A 194 -2.45 -29.63 13.61
C HIS A 194 -2.69 -30.84 12.70
N GLY A 195 -2.27 -30.77 11.44
CA GLY A 195 -2.28 -31.87 10.48
C GLY A 195 -3.45 -31.88 9.49
N ASP A 196 -4.57 -31.22 9.78
CA ASP A 196 -5.81 -31.34 8.98
C ASP A 196 -6.04 -30.18 8.02
N TYR A 197 -5.24 -29.13 8.10
CA TYR A 197 -5.45 -27.90 7.30
C TYR A 197 -4.60 -27.87 6.05
N ILE A 198 -5.14 -27.23 5.00
CA ILE A 198 -4.39 -26.90 3.77
C ILE A 198 -3.35 -25.83 4.08
N LEU A 199 -2.31 -25.78 3.25
CA LEU A 199 -1.25 -24.77 3.32
C LEU A 199 -1.45 -23.70 2.27
N PRO A 200 -0.86 -22.50 2.43
CA PRO A 200 -0.92 -21.46 1.41
C PRO A 200 -0.28 -21.91 0.10
N GLU A 201 -1.03 -21.78 -1.01
CA GLU A 201 -0.50 -21.98 -2.36
C GLU A 201 0.38 -20.78 -2.76
N ASN A 202 -0.02 -19.58 -2.39
CA ASN A 202 0.75 -18.37 -2.65
C ASN A 202 0.56 -17.31 -1.56
N VAL A 203 1.58 -16.48 -1.39
CA VAL A 203 1.57 -15.37 -0.44
C VAL A 203 2.05 -14.09 -1.15
N PRO A 204 1.17 -13.42 -1.93
CA PRO A 204 1.52 -12.17 -2.62
C PRO A 204 1.69 -11.03 -1.60
N ALA A 205 2.90 -10.82 -1.12
CA ALA A 205 3.20 -9.74 -0.20
C ALA A 205 3.56 -8.45 -0.94
N ASN A 206 2.95 -7.34 -0.52
CA ASN A 206 3.29 -6.01 -0.98
C ASN A 206 4.36 -5.39 -0.08
N GLU A 207 5.21 -4.57 -0.68
CA GLU A 207 6.07 -3.62 0.01
C GLU A 207 5.24 -2.47 0.62
N PHE A 208 5.85 -1.45 1.23
CA PHE A 208 5.09 -0.36 1.83
C PHE A 208 4.64 0.68 0.80
N LEU A 209 3.43 1.20 1.01
CA LEU A 209 2.93 2.39 0.35
C LEU A 209 3.08 3.57 1.30
N ASN A 210 3.83 4.56 0.90
CA ASN A 210 3.99 5.83 1.62
C ASN A 210 2.96 6.85 1.13
N LEU A 211 2.78 7.93 1.89
CA LEU A 211 1.96 9.08 1.56
C LEU A 211 2.84 10.34 1.61
N GLU A 212 2.98 11.04 0.47
CA GLU A 212 3.82 12.25 0.35
C GLU A 212 5.20 12.02 1.02
N ASP A 213 5.90 10.95 0.57
CA ASP A 213 7.22 10.53 1.02
C ASP A 213 7.34 10.15 2.51
N ASN A 214 6.23 10.04 3.23
CA ASN A 214 6.23 9.65 4.63
C ASN A 214 5.44 8.37 4.86
N LYS A 215 5.86 7.58 5.86
CA LYS A 215 5.17 6.36 6.28
C LYS A 215 3.75 6.70 6.75
N ILE A 216 2.75 6.03 6.21
CA ILE A 216 1.35 6.12 6.66
C ILE A 216 1.27 5.69 8.14
N SER A 217 0.57 6.49 8.96
CA SER A 217 0.46 6.26 10.40
C SER A 217 -0.88 6.76 10.93
N THR A 218 -1.72 5.85 11.39
CA THR A 218 -3.01 6.18 12.01
C THR A 218 -2.83 6.94 13.34
N SER A 219 -1.85 6.55 14.15
CA SER A 219 -1.56 7.20 15.44
C SER A 219 -1.10 8.65 15.29
N ARG A 220 -0.48 8.99 14.17
CA ARG A 220 -0.07 10.35 13.83
C ARG A 220 -1.06 11.07 12.91
N ASN A 221 -2.20 10.45 12.62
CA ASN A 221 -3.19 10.92 11.66
C ASN A 221 -2.60 11.23 10.25
N TRP A 222 -1.44 10.61 9.91
CA TRP A 222 -0.81 10.76 8.60
C TRP A 222 -1.35 9.70 7.65
N ALA A 223 -2.56 9.92 7.15
CA ALA A 223 -3.29 8.99 6.30
C ALA A 223 -4.35 9.71 5.47
N ILE A 224 -4.82 9.06 4.41
CA ILE A 224 -6.05 9.45 3.71
C ILE A 224 -7.16 8.56 4.26
N TRP A 225 -8.12 9.18 4.95
CA TRP A 225 -9.27 8.48 5.50
C TRP A 225 -10.33 8.28 4.42
N LEU A 226 -10.71 7.03 4.16
CA LEU A 226 -11.60 6.71 3.04
C LEU A 226 -12.98 7.39 3.16
N HIS A 227 -13.51 7.52 4.37
CA HIS A 227 -14.80 8.19 4.60
C HIS A 227 -14.74 9.69 4.28
N GLU A 228 -13.62 10.37 4.59
CA GLU A 228 -13.39 11.77 4.21
C GLU A 228 -13.19 11.89 2.70
N TYR A 229 -12.36 11.02 2.13
CA TYR A 229 -12.12 10.98 0.68
C TYR A 229 -13.42 10.88 -0.11
N LEU A 230 -14.34 9.99 0.29
CA LEU A 230 -15.61 9.78 -0.41
C LEU A 230 -16.56 10.98 -0.32
N GLN A 231 -16.44 11.79 0.74
CA GLN A 231 -17.21 13.03 0.90
C GLN A 231 -16.61 14.19 0.11
N GLU A 232 -15.28 14.33 0.13
CA GLU A 232 -14.55 15.44 -0.51
C GLU A 232 -14.39 15.24 -2.02
N LEU A 233 -14.33 13.99 -2.47
CA LEU A 233 -14.14 13.58 -3.87
C LEU A 233 -15.27 12.62 -4.31
N PRO A 234 -16.52 13.12 -4.38
CA PRO A 234 -17.65 12.27 -4.75
C PRO A 234 -17.48 11.71 -6.16
N ASN A 235 -17.91 10.46 -6.35
CA ASN A 235 -17.82 9.72 -7.61
C ASN A 235 -16.38 9.49 -8.14
N LYS A 236 -15.36 9.60 -7.28
CA LYS A 236 -13.95 9.35 -7.62
C LYS A 236 -13.42 8.02 -7.07
N GLN A 237 -14.31 7.09 -6.67
CA GLN A 237 -13.92 5.77 -6.13
C GLN A 237 -12.99 5.01 -7.08
N ASP A 238 -13.34 4.98 -8.37
CA ASP A 238 -12.55 4.29 -9.38
C ASP A 238 -11.24 5.00 -9.68
N VAL A 239 -11.18 6.33 -9.53
CA VAL A 239 -9.91 7.07 -9.65
C VAL A 239 -8.94 6.62 -8.57
N LEU A 240 -9.40 6.51 -7.31
CA LEU A 240 -8.56 6.02 -6.23
C LEU A 240 -8.12 4.56 -6.47
N ARG A 241 -9.03 3.68 -6.87
CA ARG A 241 -8.72 2.28 -7.21
C ARG A 241 -7.68 2.19 -8.32
N TYR A 242 -7.83 3.01 -9.38
CA TYR A 242 -6.89 3.06 -10.49
C TYR A 242 -5.49 3.46 -10.02
N VAL A 243 -5.39 4.54 -9.26
CA VAL A 243 -4.10 5.07 -8.77
C VAL A 243 -3.44 4.10 -7.80
N LEU A 244 -4.20 3.52 -6.86
CA LEU A 244 -3.68 2.54 -5.91
C LEU A 244 -3.20 1.26 -6.61
N THR A 245 -3.90 0.79 -7.65
CA THR A 245 -3.47 -0.35 -8.45
C THR A 245 -2.22 -0.01 -9.27
N ALA A 246 -2.21 1.15 -9.94
CA ALA A 246 -1.05 1.60 -10.73
C ALA A 246 0.21 1.81 -9.88
N ASN A 247 0.03 2.19 -8.61
CA ASN A 247 1.08 2.40 -7.63
C ASN A 247 1.24 1.25 -6.63
N ALA A 248 0.57 0.11 -6.85
CA ALA A 248 0.69 -1.03 -5.94
C ALA A 248 2.18 -1.38 -5.71
N PRO A 249 2.63 -1.46 -4.45
CA PRO A 249 4.04 -1.69 -4.13
C PRO A 249 4.39 -3.18 -4.26
N GLU A 250 4.24 -3.75 -5.45
CA GLU A 250 4.38 -5.19 -5.69
C GLU A 250 5.82 -5.69 -5.56
N THR A 251 6.83 -4.84 -5.87
CA THR A 251 8.25 -5.24 -5.94
C THR A 251 9.19 -4.34 -5.14
N LYS A 252 8.75 -3.15 -4.78
CA LYS A 252 9.50 -2.16 -3.98
C LYS A 252 8.51 -1.21 -3.32
N ASP A 253 8.95 -0.55 -2.25
CA ASP A 253 8.20 0.54 -1.63
C ASP A 253 7.79 1.58 -2.69
N ASN A 254 6.59 2.08 -2.58
CA ASN A 254 6.05 3.09 -3.47
C ASN A 254 5.44 4.24 -2.69
N ASN A 255 5.05 5.30 -3.39
CA ASN A 255 4.54 6.51 -2.79
C ASN A 255 3.22 6.92 -3.46
N PHE A 256 2.21 7.19 -2.65
CA PHE A 256 1.03 7.89 -3.12
C PHE A 256 1.27 9.39 -2.96
N THR A 257 1.10 10.14 -4.06
CA THR A 257 1.07 11.60 -4.01
C THR A 257 -0.20 12.13 -4.65
N TRP A 258 -0.73 13.22 -4.13
CA TRP A 258 -1.90 13.87 -4.69
C TRP A 258 -1.65 14.39 -6.11
N LYS A 259 -0.39 14.74 -6.41
CA LYS A 259 0.00 15.14 -7.76
C LYS A 259 -0.08 13.96 -8.74
N ASP A 260 0.49 12.81 -8.41
CA ASP A 260 0.39 11.60 -9.25
C ASP A 260 -1.08 11.16 -9.39
N TYR A 261 -1.89 11.29 -8.34
CA TYR A 261 -3.33 11.03 -8.38
C TYR A 261 -4.03 11.90 -9.45
N GLN A 262 -3.77 13.20 -9.46
CA GLN A 262 -4.30 14.11 -10.47
C GLN A 262 -3.79 13.78 -11.88
N GLU A 263 -2.48 13.58 -12.03
CA GLU A 263 -1.85 13.27 -13.30
C GLU A 263 -2.40 11.99 -13.92
N ARG A 264 -2.56 10.92 -13.13
CA ARG A 264 -3.15 9.67 -13.63
C ARG A 264 -4.61 9.81 -14.01
N ASN A 265 -5.39 10.53 -13.21
CA ASN A 265 -6.77 10.82 -13.60
C ASN A 265 -6.82 11.60 -14.92
N ASN A 266 -6.11 12.73 -14.99
CA ASN A 266 -6.24 13.65 -16.10
C ASN A 266 -5.60 13.11 -17.39
N ASN A 267 -4.44 12.45 -17.30
CA ASN A 267 -3.67 12.01 -18.47
C ASN A 267 -3.98 10.58 -18.90
N GLU A 268 -4.49 9.71 -18.01
CA GLU A 268 -4.78 8.32 -18.34
C GLU A 268 -6.30 8.06 -18.38
N LEU A 269 -7.03 8.32 -17.30
CA LEU A 269 -8.47 8.05 -17.26
C LEU A 269 -9.27 9.02 -18.14
N VAL A 270 -8.99 10.31 -18.08
CA VAL A 270 -9.69 11.31 -18.91
C VAL A 270 -9.15 11.33 -20.33
N ALA A 271 -7.84 11.54 -20.50
CA ALA A 271 -7.26 11.80 -21.82
C ALA A 271 -7.08 10.55 -22.70
N VAL A 272 -7.02 9.35 -22.10
CA VAL A 272 -6.90 8.11 -22.89
C VAL A 272 -8.21 7.33 -22.87
N TYR A 273 -8.63 6.81 -21.71
CA TYR A 273 -9.81 5.94 -21.64
C TYR A 273 -11.11 6.71 -21.92
N GLY A 274 -11.38 7.74 -21.17
CA GLY A 274 -12.59 8.55 -21.30
C GLY A 274 -12.69 9.24 -22.68
N ASN A 275 -11.57 9.75 -23.20
CA ASN A 275 -11.51 10.37 -24.51
C ASN A 275 -11.86 9.38 -25.64
N PHE A 276 -11.28 8.17 -25.61
CA PHE A 276 -11.58 7.15 -26.61
C PHE A 276 -13.06 6.79 -26.60
N VAL A 277 -13.60 6.44 -25.43
CA VAL A 277 -15.01 6.07 -25.27
C VAL A 277 -15.92 7.20 -25.72
N ASN A 278 -15.68 8.43 -25.24
CA ASN A 278 -16.51 9.58 -25.60
C ASN A 278 -16.49 9.84 -27.13
N ARG A 279 -15.32 9.80 -27.76
CA ARG A 279 -15.21 9.99 -29.21
C ARG A 279 -15.96 8.91 -30.00
N ALA A 280 -15.83 7.64 -29.61
CA ALA A 280 -16.52 6.54 -30.26
C ALA A 280 -18.05 6.70 -30.17
N LEU A 281 -18.56 6.98 -28.95
CA LEU A 281 -19.99 7.15 -28.72
C LEU A 281 -20.54 8.42 -29.42
N GLN A 282 -19.83 9.57 -29.32
CA GLN A 282 -20.25 10.82 -29.93
C GLN A 282 -20.28 10.76 -31.46
N LEU A 283 -19.28 10.15 -32.09
CA LEU A 283 -19.28 9.98 -33.54
C LEU A 283 -20.39 9.01 -34.00
N THR A 284 -20.64 7.93 -33.24
CA THR A 284 -21.77 7.03 -33.53
C THR A 284 -23.11 7.75 -33.35
N LYS A 285 -23.27 8.56 -32.31
CA LYS A 285 -24.47 9.39 -32.14
C LYS A 285 -24.65 10.36 -33.32
N LYS A 286 -23.58 11.05 -33.69
CA LYS A 286 -23.60 12.08 -34.73
C LYS A 286 -23.91 11.51 -36.13
N TYR A 287 -23.33 10.39 -36.50
CA TYR A 287 -23.42 9.84 -37.84
C TYR A 287 -24.50 8.78 -38.02
N PHE A 288 -24.80 8.01 -36.94
CA PHE A 288 -25.71 6.88 -36.98
C PHE A 288 -26.80 6.95 -35.89
N ASN A 289 -27.11 8.14 -35.34
CA ASN A 289 -28.14 8.38 -34.33
C ASN A 289 -28.01 7.48 -33.07
N GLY A 290 -26.78 7.06 -32.73
CA GLY A 290 -26.52 6.17 -31.60
C GLY A 290 -26.81 4.69 -31.89
N VAL A 291 -26.99 4.32 -33.15
CA VAL A 291 -27.16 2.91 -33.57
C VAL A 291 -25.82 2.35 -34.03
N VAL A 292 -25.48 1.14 -33.60
CA VAL A 292 -24.25 0.43 -34.00
C VAL A 292 -24.31 0.19 -35.51
N PRO A 293 -23.35 0.72 -36.30
CA PRO A 293 -23.35 0.58 -37.76
C PRO A 293 -22.98 -0.84 -38.21
N ALA A 294 -23.10 -1.08 -39.50
CA ALA A 294 -22.70 -2.36 -40.12
C ALA A 294 -21.17 -2.53 -40.07
N CYS A 295 -20.73 -3.77 -39.93
CA CYS A 295 -19.35 -4.16 -40.21
C CYS A 295 -19.23 -4.49 -41.71
N GLY A 296 -18.61 -3.62 -42.48
CA GLY A 296 -18.28 -3.89 -43.87
C GLY A 296 -17.02 -4.73 -44.03
N GLU A 297 -16.38 -4.63 -45.20
CA GLU A 297 -15.09 -5.28 -45.44
C GLU A 297 -14.00 -4.74 -44.51
N LEU A 298 -13.31 -5.66 -43.83
CA LEU A 298 -12.20 -5.34 -42.94
C LEU A 298 -10.90 -5.18 -43.72
N LEU A 299 -10.30 -4.02 -43.62
CA LEU A 299 -8.94 -3.74 -44.08
C LEU A 299 -7.90 -4.33 -43.13
N ASP A 300 -6.64 -4.33 -43.53
CA ASP A 300 -5.55 -4.90 -42.72
C ASP A 300 -5.41 -4.20 -41.37
N ILE A 301 -5.56 -2.86 -41.33
CA ILE A 301 -5.53 -2.08 -40.07
C ILE A 301 -6.64 -2.51 -39.09
N ASP A 302 -7.84 -2.89 -39.58
CA ASP A 302 -8.95 -3.37 -38.75
C ASP A 302 -8.66 -4.77 -38.19
N LYS A 303 -8.10 -5.64 -39.07
CA LYS A 303 -7.71 -7.01 -38.72
C LYS A 303 -6.59 -6.99 -37.66
N GLU A 304 -5.62 -6.07 -37.77
CA GLU A 304 -4.57 -5.88 -36.76
C GLU A 304 -5.17 -5.55 -35.39
N VAL A 305 -6.06 -4.56 -35.32
CA VAL A 305 -6.76 -4.17 -34.08
C VAL A 305 -7.53 -5.35 -33.48
N PHE A 306 -8.27 -6.09 -34.28
CA PHE A 306 -9.00 -7.26 -33.81
C PHE A 306 -8.09 -8.41 -33.36
N ASN A 307 -6.94 -8.58 -34.00
CA ASN A 307 -5.95 -9.59 -33.57
C ASN A 307 -5.30 -9.21 -32.22
N GLU A 308 -4.97 -7.93 -32.03
CA GLU A 308 -4.50 -7.46 -30.72
C GLU A 308 -5.56 -7.66 -29.63
N LEU A 309 -6.82 -7.34 -29.92
CA LEU A 309 -7.93 -7.49 -28.98
C LEU A 309 -8.15 -8.95 -28.55
N LYS A 310 -8.11 -9.89 -29.50
CA LYS A 310 -8.28 -11.34 -29.21
C LYS A 310 -7.25 -11.87 -28.21
N GLY A 311 -6.03 -11.32 -28.22
CA GLY A 311 -4.96 -11.73 -27.28
C GLY A 311 -5.06 -11.13 -25.88
N VAL A 312 -5.94 -10.15 -25.66
CA VAL A 312 -6.00 -9.40 -24.39
C VAL A 312 -6.42 -10.30 -23.23
N LYS A 313 -7.43 -11.15 -23.41
CA LYS A 313 -7.95 -12.03 -22.35
C LYS A 313 -6.86 -12.88 -21.74
N GLU A 314 -6.14 -13.64 -22.55
CA GLU A 314 -5.08 -14.53 -22.09
C GLU A 314 -3.95 -13.77 -21.37
N LYS A 315 -3.54 -12.60 -21.89
CA LYS A 315 -2.53 -11.76 -21.27
C LYS A 315 -2.98 -11.27 -19.89
N VAL A 316 -4.19 -10.72 -19.79
CA VAL A 316 -4.71 -10.16 -18.53
C VAL A 316 -4.94 -11.29 -17.52
N GLU A 317 -5.53 -12.43 -17.91
CA GLU A 317 -5.71 -13.59 -17.03
C GLU A 317 -4.37 -14.11 -16.49
N THR A 318 -3.36 -14.23 -17.36
CA THR A 318 -2.02 -14.66 -16.95
C THR A 318 -1.43 -13.70 -15.90
N LEU A 319 -1.58 -12.39 -16.10
CA LEU A 319 -1.08 -11.39 -15.17
C LEU A 319 -1.85 -11.40 -13.83
N LEU A 320 -3.19 -11.51 -13.87
CA LEU A 320 -4.03 -11.59 -12.68
C LEU A 320 -3.76 -12.86 -11.88
N ASN A 321 -3.65 -14.01 -12.53
CA ASN A 321 -3.35 -15.28 -11.88
C ASN A 321 -1.94 -15.32 -11.26
N ASN A 322 -1.01 -14.51 -11.77
CA ASN A 322 0.32 -14.29 -11.18
C ASN A 322 0.37 -13.10 -10.23
N TYR A 323 -0.77 -12.53 -9.83
CA TYR A 323 -0.88 -11.40 -8.89
C TYR A 323 -0.11 -10.14 -9.32
N LYS A 324 0.03 -9.91 -10.64
CA LYS A 324 0.67 -8.74 -11.26
C LYS A 324 -0.38 -7.70 -11.65
N PHE A 325 -1.03 -7.12 -10.67
CA PHE A 325 -2.20 -6.26 -10.89
C PHE A 325 -1.86 -4.96 -11.62
N ARG A 326 -0.68 -4.37 -11.37
CA ARG A 326 -0.20 -3.18 -12.10
C ARG A 326 -0.09 -3.44 -13.61
N ASP A 327 0.54 -4.56 -13.96
CA ASP A 327 0.73 -4.93 -15.36
C ASP A 327 -0.60 -5.31 -16.02
N ALA A 328 -1.48 -6.02 -15.31
CA ALA A 328 -2.81 -6.35 -15.79
C ALA A 328 -3.64 -5.09 -16.10
N GLN A 329 -3.67 -4.11 -15.19
CA GLN A 329 -4.34 -2.82 -15.42
C GLN A 329 -3.75 -2.07 -16.61
N ARG A 330 -2.42 -2.10 -16.79
CA ARG A 330 -1.76 -1.47 -17.93
C ARG A 330 -2.14 -2.11 -19.26
N GLU A 331 -2.25 -3.46 -19.31
CA GLU A 331 -2.73 -4.18 -20.51
C GLU A 331 -4.18 -3.83 -20.82
N VAL A 332 -5.05 -3.73 -19.83
CA VAL A 332 -6.43 -3.27 -20.03
C VAL A 332 -6.48 -1.84 -20.59
N MET A 333 -5.70 -0.92 -20.04
CA MET A 333 -5.60 0.46 -20.54
C MET A 333 -5.07 0.51 -21.98
N ASN A 334 -4.30 -0.47 -22.40
CA ASN A 334 -3.77 -0.55 -23.76
C ASN A 334 -4.87 -0.68 -24.80
N ILE A 335 -6.01 -1.32 -24.49
CA ILE A 335 -7.19 -1.37 -25.39
C ILE A 335 -7.63 0.06 -25.77
N ALA A 336 -7.69 0.97 -24.81
CA ALA A 336 -8.06 2.36 -25.08
C ALA A 336 -6.99 3.11 -25.90
N ARG A 337 -5.70 2.79 -25.69
CA ARG A 337 -4.61 3.35 -26.52
C ARG A 337 -4.68 2.88 -27.96
N ILE A 338 -4.91 1.58 -28.17
CA ILE A 338 -5.15 0.99 -29.51
C ILE A 338 -6.32 1.71 -30.17
N GLY A 339 -7.44 1.87 -29.47
CA GLY A 339 -8.62 2.54 -29.99
C GLY A 339 -8.38 4.00 -30.37
N ASN A 340 -7.67 4.78 -29.53
CA ASN A 340 -7.31 6.17 -29.86
C ASN A 340 -6.39 6.24 -31.09
N LYS A 341 -5.38 5.37 -31.15
CA LYS A 341 -4.46 5.29 -32.30
C LYS A 341 -5.22 4.95 -33.56
N TYR A 342 -5.99 3.87 -33.54
CA TYR A 342 -6.80 3.41 -34.68
C TYR A 342 -7.75 4.52 -35.18
N MET A 343 -8.48 5.17 -34.28
CA MET A 343 -9.39 6.27 -34.65
C MET A 343 -8.63 7.46 -35.25
N THR A 344 -7.41 7.72 -34.81
CA THR A 344 -6.57 8.79 -35.34
C THR A 344 -5.99 8.45 -36.71
N ASP A 345 -5.55 7.19 -36.89
CA ASP A 345 -4.99 6.72 -38.16
C ASP A 345 -6.06 6.63 -39.25
N CYS A 346 -7.31 6.26 -38.89
CA CYS A 346 -8.43 6.14 -39.81
C CYS A 346 -9.18 7.43 -40.09
N GLU A 347 -9.08 8.45 -39.25
CA GLU A 347 -9.71 9.80 -39.40
C GLU A 347 -11.20 9.77 -39.88
N PRO A 348 -12.13 9.05 -39.20
CA PRO A 348 -13.51 8.87 -39.68
C PRO A 348 -14.26 10.19 -39.92
N TRP A 349 -13.91 11.27 -39.23
CA TRP A 349 -14.48 12.61 -39.44
C TRP A 349 -14.12 13.24 -40.79
N LYS A 350 -13.01 12.83 -41.42
CA LYS A 350 -12.65 13.24 -42.77
C LYS A 350 -13.35 12.39 -43.83
N LEU A 351 -13.50 11.10 -43.58
CA LEU A 351 -14.06 10.14 -44.54
C LEU A 351 -15.59 10.20 -44.63
N TRP A 352 -16.29 10.74 -43.64
CA TRP A 352 -17.74 10.70 -43.55
C TRP A 352 -18.47 11.16 -44.82
N LYS A 353 -17.94 12.17 -45.53
CA LYS A 353 -18.56 12.74 -46.74
C LYS A 353 -18.21 11.95 -48.01
N THR A 354 -17.11 11.24 -48.03
CA THR A 354 -16.57 10.56 -49.24
C THR A 354 -16.72 9.06 -49.19
N GLU A 355 -16.58 8.45 -48.00
CA GLU A 355 -16.56 7.03 -47.82
C GLU A 355 -17.37 6.60 -46.57
N PRO A 356 -18.72 6.83 -46.56
CA PRO A 356 -19.54 6.59 -45.39
C PRO A 356 -19.54 5.11 -44.95
N GLN A 357 -19.48 4.15 -45.89
CA GLN A 357 -19.38 2.71 -45.55
C GLN A 357 -18.09 2.36 -44.85
N ARG A 358 -16.99 3.05 -45.17
CA ARG A 358 -15.74 2.87 -44.43
C ARG A 358 -15.87 3.40 -43.00
N VAL A 359 -16.57 4.51 -42.79
CA VAL A 359 -16.83 5.06 -41.45
C VAL A 359 -17.70 4.12 -40.60
N GLU A 360 -18.68 3.42 -41.23
CA GLU A 360 -19.45 2.37 -40.56
C GLU A 360 -18.53 1.31 -39.94
N THR A 361 -17.63 0.76 -40.76
CA THR A 361 -16.67 -0.27 -40.30
C THR A 361 -15.74 0.26 -39.22
N ILE A 362 -15.19 1.48 -39.38
CA ILE A 362 -14.30 2.09 -38.38
C ILE A 362 -15.01 2.23 -37.03
N LEU A 363 -16.24 2.75 -37.02
CA LEU A 363 -16.97 2.96 -35.77
C LEU A 363 -17.46 1.63 -35.19
N TYR A 364 -17.79 0.64 -36.00
CA TYR A 364 -18.07 -0.73 -35.54
C TYR A 364 -16.86 -1.29 -34.76
N VAL A 365 -15.64 -1.22 -35.32
CA VAL A 365 -14.41 -1.66 -34.67
C VAL A 365 -14.18 -0.91 -33.35
N CYS A 366 -14.32 0.43 -33.35
CA CYS A 366 -14.19 1.23 -32.13
C CYS A 366 -15.19 0.80 -31.03
N LEU A 367 -16.43 0.53 -31.40
CA LEU A 367 -17.48 0.10 -30.46
C LEU A 367 -17.20 -1.27 -29.88
N GLN A 368 -16.60 -2.21 -30.64
CA GLN A 368 -16.17 -3.48 -30.09
C GLN A 368 -15.05 -3.29 -29.04
N LEU A 369 -14.10 -2.38 -29.26
CA LEU A 369 -13.08 -2.01 -28.27
C LEU A 369 -13.72 -1.40 -27.01
N VAL A 370 -14.72 -0.51 -27.18
CA VAL A 370 -15.47 0.09 -26.06
C VAL A 370 -16.19 -0.98 -25.24
N ALA A 371 -16.84 -1.96 -25.89
CA ALA A 371 -17.51 -3.06 -25.21
C ALA A 371 -16.51 -3.94 -24.43
N ASN A 372 -15.35 -4.22 -25.02
CA ASN A 372 -14.28 -4.97 -24.34
C ASN A 372 -13.70 -4.19 -23.14
N LEU A 373 -13.56 -2.86 -23.20
CA LEU A 373 -13.16 -2.04 -22.06
C LEU A 373 -14.15 -2.13 -20.90
N ALA A 374 -15.46 -2.19 -21.19
CA ALA A 374 -16.50 -2.35 -20.17
C ALA A 374 -16.39 -3.69 -19.41
N ILE A 375 -15.86 -4.74 -20.06
CA ILE A 375 -15.59 -6.04 -19.44
C ILE A 375 -14.23 -6.02 -18.72
N ALA A 376 -13.19 -5.61 -19.43
CA ALA A 376 -11.81 -5.73 -18.95
C ALA A 376 -11.51 -4.86 -17.73
N PHE A 377 -12.14 -3.69 -17.62
CA PHE A 377 -11.98 -2.81 -16.46
C PHE A 377 -12.85 -3.16 -15.25
N GLU A 378 -13.80 -4.09 -15.36
CA GLU A 378 -14.68 -4.44 -14.24
C GLU A 378 -13.93 -4.80 -12.95
N PRO A 379 -12.84 -5.57 -12.94
CA PRO A 379 -12.10 -5.88 -11.72
C PRO A 379 -11.40 -4.66 -11.11
N PHE A 380 -11.04 -3.67 -11.91
CA PHE A 380 -10.27 -2.49 -11.51
C PHE A 380 -11.17 -1.28 -11.21
N LEU A 381 -12.13 -1.01 -12.09
CA LEU A 381 -12.97 0.19 -12.13
C LEU A 381 -14.46 -0.20 -12.22
N PRO A 382 -15.03 -0.86 -11.19
CA PRO A 382 -16.37 -1.44 -11.27
C PRO A 382 -17.48 -0.41 -11.50
N PHE A 383 -17.35 0.80 -10.93
CA PHE A 383 -18.36 1.85 -11.10
C PHE A 383 -18.35 2.41 -12.52
N SER A 384 -17.18 2.67 -13.06
CA SER A 384 -16.99 3.17 -14.44
C SER A 384 -17.38 2.12 -15.47
N SER A 385 -17.03 0.83 -15.25
CA SER A 385 -17.46 -0.29 -16.07
C SER A 385 -18.98 -0.43 -16.07
N LYS A 386 -19.63 -0.34 -14.91
CA LYS A 386 -21.09 -0.36 -14.80
C LYS A 386 -21.72 0.81 -15.58
N LYS A 387 -21.18 2.03 -15.43
CA LYS A 387 -21.65 3.19 -16.19
C LYS A 387 -21.46 2.99 -17.69
N LEU A 388 -20.31 2.46 -18.11
CA LEU A 388 -20.04 2.20 -19.52
C LEU A 388 -20.99 1.15 -20.09
N ARG A 389 -21.28 0.06 -19.38
CA ARG A 389 -22.28 -0.94 -19.79
C ARG A 389 -23.66 -0.33 -19.97
N GLN A 390 -24.06 0.59 -19.08
CA GLN A 390 -25.32 1.33 -19.23
C GLN A 390 -25.33 2.18 -20.50
N LEU A 391 -24.23 2.88 -20.82
CA LEU A 391 -24.12 3.70 -22.03
C LEU A 391 -24.19 2.87 -23.32
N ILE A 392 -23.70 1.64 -23.30
CA ILE A 392 -23.73 0.74 -24.46
C ILE A 392 -24.83 -0.32 -24.38
N HIS A 393 -25.74 -0.24 -23.42
CA HIS A 393 -26.86 -1.17 -23.19
C HIS A 393 -26.44 -2.65 -23.13
N ILE A 394 -25.31 -2.95 -22.46
CA ILE A 394 -24.89 -4.32 -22.12
C ILE A 394 -25.16 -4.55 -20.63
N GLU A 395 -25.94 -5.56 -20.28
CA GLU A 395 -26.33 -5.80 -18.87
C GLU A 395 -25.16 -6.33 -18.02
N ASN A 396 -24.40 -7.30 -18.55
CA ASN A 396 -23.40 -8.05 -17.81
C ASN A 396 -21.98 -7.88 -18.39
N ALA A 397 -20.98 -7.83 -17.50
CA ALA A 397 -19.57 -7.95 -17.86
C ALA A 397 -19.18 -9.44 -17.85
N ASP A 398 -19.57 -10.17 -18.88
CA ASP A 398 -19.19 -11.58 -19.01
C ASP A 398 -17.72 -11.68 -19.44
N TRP A 399 -16.87 -11.99 -18.48
CA TRP A 399 -15.42 -12.12 -18.69
C TRP A 399 -15.07 -13.17 -19.76
N SER A 400 -15.90 -14.18 -19.94
CA SER A 400 -15.67 -15.20 -20.95
C SER A 400 -15.63 -14.63 -22.37
N LYS A 401 -16.32 -13.50 -22.59
CA LYS A 401 -16.44 -12.81 -23.88
C LYS A 401 -15.33 -11.77 -24.12
N LEU A 402 -14.43 -11.54 -23.17
CA LEU A 402 -13.32 -10.62 -23.37
C LEU A 402 -12.46 -11.06 -24.55
N GLY A 403 -12.21 -10.13 -25.47
CA GLY A 403 -11.52 -10.39 -26.75
C GLY A 403 -12.46 -10.68 -27.92
N ALA A 404 -13.78 -10.76 -27.71
CA ALA A 404 -14.74 -10.93 -28.80
C ALA A 404 -14.86 -9.64 -29.65
N THR A 405 -15.10 -9.82 -30.93
CA THR A 405 -15.16 -8.76 -31.93
C THR A 405 -16.58 -8.47 -32.44
N ASP A 406 -17.58 -9.02 -31.77
CA ASP A 406 -19.00 -8.99 -32.12
C ASP A 406 -19.93 -8.82 -30.89
N LEU A 407 -19.42 -8.18 -29.83
CA LEU A 407 -20.17 -7.90 -28.60
C LEU A 407 -21.37 -7.00 -28.83
N LEU A 408 -21.24 -6.05 -29.74
CA LEU A 408 -22.29 -5.12 -30.16
C LEU A 408 -22.65 -5.43 -31.62
N THR A 409 -23.87 -5.90 -31.83
CA THR A 409 -24.36 -6.26 -33.14
C THR A 409 -24.87 -5.04 -33.92
N GLN A 410 -24.84 -5.09 -35.25
CA GLN A 410 -25.47 -4.06 -36.09
C GLN A 410 -26.92 -3.81 -35.68
N GLY A 411 -27.32 -2.55 -35.63
CA GLY A 411 -28.66 -2.14 -35.24
C GLY A 411 -28.88 -2.00 -33.72
N HIS A 412 -27.89 -2.38 -32.89
CA HIS A 412 -27.98 -2.19 -31.44
C HIS A 412 -28.00 -0.71 -31.06
N GLN A 413 -28.96 -0.30 -30.21
CA GLN A 413 -29.13 1.09 -29.79
C GLN A 413 -28.25 1.40 -28.58
N LEU A 414 -27.49 2.49 -28.65
CA LEU A 414 -26.69 3.01 -27.55
C LEU A 414 -27.47 4.11 -26.81
N ALA A 415 -27.14 4.34 -25.55
CA ALA A 415 -27.63 5.48 -24.78
C ALA A 415 -27.03 6.83 -25.25
N GLU A 416 -27.54 7.94 -24.71
CA GLU A 416 -26.91 9.25 -24.90
C GLU A 416 -25.49 9.24 -24.31
N PRO A 417 -24.49 9.75 -25.07
CA PRO A 417 -23.12 9.78 -24.59
C PRO A 417 -22.93 10.68 -23.37
N GLU A 418 -22.31 10.12 -22.32
CA GLU A 418 -21.88 10.86 -21.12
C GLU A 418 -20.39 10.64 -20.86
N LEU A 419 -19.77 11.61 -20.18
CA LEU A 419 -18.38 11.48 -19.76
C LEU A 419 -18.24 10.42 -18.65
N LEU A 420 -17.27 9.52 -18.78
CA LEU A 420 -16.92 8.55 -17.76
C LEU A 420 -16.11 9.18 -16.62
N PHE A 421 -15.23 10.12 -16.97
CA PHE A 421 -14.31 10.76 -16.04
C PHE A 421 -14.27 12.26 -16.29
N GLU A 422 -14.06 13.00 -15.20
CA GLU A 422 -13.86 14.45 -15.20
C GLU A 422 -12.46 14.77 -14.70
N LYS A 423 -11.91 15.88 -15.18
CA LYS A 423 -10.63 16.37 -14.69
C LYS A 423 -10.69 16.69 -13.19
N ILE A 424 -9.56 16.57 -12.57
CA ILE A 424 -9.31 17.04 -11.21
C ILE A 424 -8.48 18.30 -11.34
N GLU A 425 -9.00 19.39 -10.78
CA GLU A 425 -8.39 20.71 -10.87
C GLU A 425 -7.33 20.90 -9.77
N ASP A 426 -6.43 21.88 -9.96
CA ASP A 426 -5.30 22.13 -9.06
C ASP A 426 -5.75 22.53 -7.65
N GLU A 427 -6.88 23.22 -7.53
CA GLU A 427 -7.47 23.66 -6.26
C GLU A 427 -7.84 22.48 -5.38
N THR A 428 -8.34 21.40 -5.98
CA THR A 428 -8.67 20.15 -5.26
C THR A 428 -7.41 19.54 -4.63
N ILE A 429 -6.32 19.54 -5.38
CA ILE A 429 -5.03 18.99 -4.92
C ILE A 429 -4.42 19.90 -3.84
N ALA A 430 -4.48 21.22 -4.04
CA ALA A 430 -4.00 22.19 -3.05
C ALA A 430 -4.71 22.02 -1.70
N PHE A 431 -6.03 21.81 -1.70
CA PHE A 431 -6.81 21.53 -0.50
C PHE A 431 -6.34 20.27 0.24
N GLN A 432 -6.09 19.17 -0.47
CA GLN A 432 -5.64 17.92 0.12
C GLN A 432 -4.21 18.04 0.70
N LEU A 433 -3.33 18.76 0.02
CA LEU A 433 -1.97 19.03 0.49
C LEU A 433 -1.98 19.93 1.72
N GLU A 434 -2.86 20.93 1.79
CA GLU A 434 -3.02 21.80 2.96
C GLU A 434 -3.50 21.01 4.19
N LYS A 435 -4.44 20.06 4.01
CA LYS A 435 -4.86 19.14 5.11
C LYS A 435 -3.65 18.40 5.68
N LEU A 436 -2.81 17.81 4.83
CA LEU A 436 -1.63 17.07 5.27
C LEU A 436 -0.60 17.99 5.95
N ASP A 437 -0.38 19.20 5.44
CA ASP A 437 0.53 20.19 6.06
C ASP A 437 0.04 20.59 7.45
N ASN A 438 -1.26 20.78 7.63
CA ASN A 438 -1.86 21.09 8.94
C ASN A 438 -1.68 19.92 9.92
N ILE A 439 -1.85 18.67 9.49
CA ILE A 439 -1.58 17.48 10.30
C ILE A 439 -0.10 17.43 10.71
N LYS A 440 0.81 17.69 9.77
CA LYS A 440 2.25 17.72 10.04
C LYS A 440 2.61 18.76 11.11
N LYS A 441 2.11 19.99 10.96
CA LYS A 441 2.31 21.06 11.94
C LYS A 441 1.77 20.71 13.33
N ALA A 442 0.58 20.10 13.39
CA ALA A 442 -0.01 19.64 14.65
C ALA A 442 0.85 18.57 15.33
N ASN A 443 1.36 17.60 14.56
CA ASN A 443 2.27 16.57 15.07
C ASN A 443 3.60 17.14 15.55
N GLU A 444 4.19 18.12 14.84
CA GLU A 444 5.41 18.81 15.25
C GLU A 444 5.20 19.57 16.56
N GLN A 445 4.05 20.23 16.73
CA GLN A 445 3.70 20.93 17.96
C GLN A 445 3.48 19.96 19.14
N ALA A 446 2.77 18.85 18.92
CA ALA A 446 2.52 17.83 19.94
C ALA A 446 3.82 17.16 20.44
N ASN A 447 4.79 16.97 19.54
CA ASN A 447 6.09 16.39 19.86
C ASN A 447 7.13 17.39 20.34
N TYR A 448 6.79 18.68 20.38
CA TYR A 448 7.71 19.71 20.83
C TYR A 448 7.98 19.58 22.34
N LYS A 449 9.14 19.07 22.69
CA LYS A 449 9.65 19.09 24.07
C LYS A 449 10.44 20.40 24.27
N ALA A 450 9.94 21.28 25.13
CA ALA A 450 10.68 22.47 25.51
C ALA A 450 12.06 22.03 26.06
N LYS A 451 13.12 22.69 25.59
CA LYS A 451 14.44 22.44 26.16
C LYS A 451 14.39 22.71 27.66
N PRO A 452 15.11 21.96 28.50
CA PRO A 452 15.19 22.23 29.92
C PRO A 452 15.56 23.68 30.15
N ILE A 453 14.88 24.31 31.10
CA ILE A 453 15.22 25.67 31.53
C ILE A 453 16.66 25.63 32.02
N LYS A 454 17.51 26.47 31.46
CA LYS A 454 18.89 26.61 31.94
C LYS A 454 18.89 27.10 33.40
N PRO A 455 19.92 26.76 34.17
CA PRO A 455 20.05 27.30 35.52
C PRO A 455 19.91 28.83 35.53
N VAL A 456 19.24 29.33 36.54
CA VAL A 456 19.11 30.78 36.75
C VAL A 456 20.51 31.39 36.89
N VAL A 457 20.81 32.37 36.07
CA VAL A 457 22.05 33.18 36.22
C VAL A 457 21.80 34.37 37.14
N SER A 458 22.82 34.78 37.89
CA SER A 458 22.70 35.94 38.73
C SER A 458 22.55 37.20 37.88
N TYR A 459 22.00 38.28 38.50
CA TYR A 459 21.91 39.58 37.82
C TYR A 459 23.30 40.12 37.45
N GLU A 460 24.29 39.90 38.31
CA GLU A 460 25.67 40.29 38.07
C GLU A 460 26.29 39.54 36.86
N ASP A 461 25.89 38.28 36.63
CA ASP A 461 26.35 37.54 35.46
C ASP A 461 25.63 38.00 34.19
N PHE A 462 24.35 38.37 34.29
CA PHE A 462 23.59 38.93 33.18
C PHE A 462 24.11 40.32 32.78
N GLU A 463 24.47 41.17 33.77
CA GLU A 463 25.01 42.52 33.55
C GLU A 463 26.36 42.52 32.82
N LYS A 464 27.13 41.42 32.89
CA LYS A 464 28.35 41.22 32.10
C LYS A 464 28.11 41.05 30.60
N LEU A 465 26.86 40.80 30.19
CA LEU A 465 26.48 40.62 28.76
C LEU A 465 26.20 42.00 28.15
N ASP A 466 27.04 42.41 27.22
CA ASP A 466 26.81 43.61 26.42
C ASP A 466 25.96 43.24 25.17
N ILE A 467 24.64 43.37 25.31
CA ILE A 467 23.69 43.05 24.23
C ILE A 467 23.30 44.34 23.51
N ARG A 468 23.70 44.47 22.24
CA ARG A 468 23.44 45.66 21.43
C ARG A 468 22.63 45.33 20.19
N VAL A 469 21.80 46.24 19.77
CA VAL A 469 21.18 46.23 18.43
C VAL A 469 22.18 46.84 17.47
N GLY A 470 22.56 46.07 16.45
CA GLY A 470 23.48 46.51 15.40
C GLY A 470 22.78 46.69 14.06
N LYS A 471 23.06 47.76 13.33
CA LYS A 471 22.64 47.97 11.95
C LYS A 471 23.56 47.16 11.05
N VAL A 472 22.96 46.33 10.16
CA VAL A 472 23.72 45.56 9.14
C VAL A 472 24.20 46.55 8.07
N LEU A 473 25.48 46.71 7.93
CA LEU A 473 26.12 47.55 6.90
C LEU A 473 26.36 46.72 5.63
N THR A 474 26.89 45.48 5.76
CA THR A 474 27.09 44.58 4.64
C THR A 474 26.76 43.14 5.02
N CYS A 475 26.33 42.36 4.04
CA CYS A 475 26.10 40.93 4.15
C CYS A 475 26.69 40.20 2.92
N GLU A 476 27.68 39.37 3.14
CA GLU A 476 28.44 38.68 2.08
C GLU A 476 28.50 37.18 2.32
N LYS A 477 28.48 36.38 1.24
CA LYS A 477 28.77 34.93 1.36
C LYS A 477 30.25 34.71 1.67
N VAL A 478 30.52 33.84 2.63
CA VAL A 478 31.90 33.44 2.95
C VAL A 478 32.45 32.56 1.81
N LYS A 479 33.60 32.95 1.21
CA LYS A 479 34.27 32.15 0.19
C LYS A 479 34.61 30.76 0.75
N LYS A 480 34.24 29.70 0.00
CA LYS A 480 34.43 28.29 0.37
C LYS A 480 33.54 27.76 1.51
N ALA A 481 32.49 28.49 1.93
CA ALA A 481 31.52 28.02 2.94
C ALA A 481 30.12 28.25 2.45
N ASN A 482 29.43 27.19 2.01
CA ASN A 482 28.09 27.29 1.42
C ASN A 482 26.99 27.68 2.40
N LYS A 483 27.26 27.59 3.71
CA LYS A 483 26.27 27.76 4.78
C LYS A 483 26.59 28.92 5.72
N LEU A 484 27.55 29.80 5.40
CA LEU A 484 27.91 30.93 6.23
C LEU A 484 27.74 32.26 5.50
N LEU A 485 27.14 33.23 6.23
CA LEU A 485 27.08 34.63 5.86
C LEU A 485 27.97 35.46 6.81
N LYS A 486 28.72 36.38 6.25
CA LYS A 486 29.53 37.34 6.98
C LYS A 486 28.81 38.71 6.99
N PHE A 487 28.59 39.22 8.14
CA PHE A 487 27.98 40.54 8.35
C PHE A 487 29.03 41.53 8.83
N THR A 488 28.94 42.77 8.36
CA THR A 488 29.55 43.93 9.00
C THR A 488 28.43 44.69 9.65
N LEU A 489 28.57 44.97 10.93
CA LEU A 489 27.56 45.60 11.80
C LEU A 489 28.08 46.91 12.36
N ASP A 490 27.21 47.92 12.43
CA ASP A 490 27.38 49.11 13.24
C ASP A 490 26.53 48.96 14.52
N ASP A 491 27.16 48.86 15.67
CA ASP A 491 26.52 48.72 16.98
C ASP A 491 26.56 50.04 17.81
N GLY A 492 26.87 51.16 17.16
CA GLY A 492 26.96 52.47 17.80
C GLY A 492 28.25 52.69 18.61
N SER A 493 29.18 51.72 18.62
CA SER A 493 30.45 51.83 19.36
C SER A 493 31.53 52.63 18.62
N GLY A 494 31.24 53.12 17.42
CA GLY A 494 32.22 53.80 16.57
C GLY A 494 33.23 52.87 15.89
N LYS A 495 33.05 51.53 16.03
CA LYS A 495 33.89 50.50 15.41
C LYS A 495 33.01 49.50 14.65
N GLU A 496 33.38 49.20 13.43
CA GLU A 496 32.72 48.12 12.68
C GLU A 496 32.97 46.75 13.31
N ARG A 497 31.90 46.02 13.57
CA ARG A 497 31.99 44.63 14.07
C ARG A 497 31.70 43.64 12.95
N LYS A 498 32.45 42.53 12.91
CA LYS A 498 32.22 41.44 11.96
C LYS A 498 31.59 40.24 12.70
N ALA A 499 30.48 39.76 12.16
CA ALA A 499 29.79 38.58 12.68
C ALA A 499 29.64 37.52 11.57
N LEU A 500 29.65 36.25 11.95
CA LEU A 500 29.34 35.11 11.06
C LEU A 500 28.03 34.48 11.54
N LYS A 501 27.12 34.23 10.62
CA LYS A 501 25.87 33.52 10.89
C LYS A 501 25.71 32.33 9.92
N SER A 502 25.32 31.17 10.46
CA SER A 502 24.91 30.04 9.65
C SER A 502 23.56 30.33 8.98
N THR A 503 23.40 29.90 7.72
CA THR A 503 22.13 29.96 6.99
C THR A 503 21.16 28.86 7.43
N GLU A 504 21.58 27.93 8.30
CA GLU A 504 20.76 26.83 8.82
C GLU A 504 19.92 27.19 10.07
N PHE A 505 20.13 28.37 10.67
CA PHE A 505 19.21 28.84 11.69
C PHE A 505 18.08 29.64 11.04
N LYS A 506 16.91 29.02 11.00
CA LYS A 506 15.62 29.72 10.79
C LYS A 506 15.21 30.44 12.06
#